data_d7b7d9f09106a4de86ec2e56899e6909
#
_entry.id   d7b7d9f09106a4de86ec2e56899e6909
#
_cell.length_a   1.000
_cell.length_b   1.000
_cell.length_c   1.000
_cell.angle_alpha   90.00
_cell.angle_beta   90.00
_cell.angle_gamma   90.00
#
_symmetry.space_group_name_H-M   'P 1'
#
loop_
_entity.id
_entity.type
_entity.pdbx_description
1 polymer ?
#
loop_
_entity_poly.entity_id
_entity_poly.type
_entity_poly.pdbx_seq_one_letter_code
_entity_poly.pdbx_strand_id
1 'polypeptide(L)'
;MPQEFPEEEIDLRDYLNVILKRKWTIITCFVVLVTVVTIASFKMEPVYKATCQILIERDNPNVVKIEEVMAVDASSTDYYQTQYEILKSQELAERVIKRLNLYDNKEFNRKPKIWLGTIIAAIRNFIGNAIKNIIGSKKEQKEYQIDETNQLIKDYLARLDIEPIRKSRLVNISFEAHDPQLAAKVANTHAQIYIEQNLERKFSASKEAVNWLNKRIKEVKGKITKI
;
A
#
# COMPACT_ATOMS: atom_id res chain seq x y z
N MET A 1 -22.86 1.99 65.88
CA MET A 1 -22.56 0.59 65.49
C MET A 1 -22.27 0.61 63.99
N PRO A 2 -21.03 0.40 63.54
CA PRO A 2 -20.75 0.31 62.14
C PRO A 2 -21.26 -1.06 61.62
N GLN A 3 -22.04 -1.03 60.55
CA GLN A 3 -22.44 -2.23 59.81
C GLN A 3 -21.23 -2.69 59.03
N GLU A 4 -20.65 -3.81 59.40
CA GLU A 4 -19.70 -4.57 58.60
C GLU A 4 -20.46 -5.15 57.39
N PHE A 5 -20.11 -4.63 56.19
CA PHE A 5 -20.52 -5.28 54.96
C PHE A 5 -19.74 -6.59 54.85
N PRO A 6 -20.40 -7.74 54.59
CA PRO A 6 -19.67 -8.97 54.37
C PRO A 6 -18.83 -8.81 53.10
N GLU A 7 -17.50 -8.92 53.21
CA GLU A 7 -16.61 -9.14 52.09
C GLU A 7 -17.00 -10.45 51.45
N GLU A 8 -17.60 -10.38 50.24
CA GLU A 8 -17.81 -11.54 49.38
C GLU A 8 -16.45 -12.12 49.03
N GLU A 9 -15.97 -13.08 49.80
CA GLU A 9 -14.81 -13.90 49.44
C GLU A 9 -15.15 -14.62 48.12
N ILE A 10 -14.52 -14.20 47.02
CA ILE A 10 -14.68 -14.83 45.73
C ILE A 10 -14.08 -16.24 45.80
N ASP A 11 -14.91 -17.23 46.06
CA ASP A 11 -14.48 -18.64 46.18
C ASP A 11 -14.20 -19.20 44.78
N LEU A 12 -12.93 -19.36 44.43
CA LEU A 12 -12.46 -19.94 43.17
C LEU A 12 -13.04 -21.34 42.89
N ARG A 13 -13.48 -22.02 43.92
CA ARG A 13 -14.14 -23.35 43.79
C ARG A 13 -15.52 -23.27 43.15
N ASP A 14 -16.25 -22.19 43.36
CA ASP A 14 -17.55 -22.00 42.73
C ASP A 14 -17.44 -21.76 41.25
N TYR A 15 -16.41 -21.03 40.77
CA TYR A 15 -16.13 -20.89 39.35
C TYR A 15 -15.76 -22.24 38.69
N LEU A 16 -14.94 -23.05 39.35
CA LEU A 16 -14.58 -24.38 38.86
C LEU A 16 -15.83 -25.30 38.77
N ASN A 17 -16.71 -25.25 39.74
CA ASN A 17 -17.95 -26.04 39.76
C ASN A 17 -18.90 -25.63 38.63
N VAL A 18 -19.00 -24.32 38.34
CA VAL A 18 -19.83 -23.80 37.22
C VAL A 18 -19.24 -24.25 35.87
N ILE A 19 -17.92 -24.21 35.68
CA ILE A 19 -17.24 -24.66 34.47
C ILE A 19 -17.46 -26.15 34.26
N LEU A 20 -17.28 -26.96 35.31
CA LEU A 20 -17.50 -28.42 35.27
C LEU A 20 -18.96 -28.78 35.01
N LYS A 21 -19.90 -28.05 35.57
CA LYS A 21 -21.34 -28.25 35.35
C LYS A 21 -21.77 -27.97 33.93
N ARG A 22 -21.12 -26.96 33.26
CA ARG A 22 -21.44 -26.56 31.90
C ARG A 22 -20.40 -26.99 30.86
N LYS A 23 -19.56 -27.99 31.18
CA LYS A 23 -18.47 -28.47 30.29
C LYS A 23 -18.96 -28.84 28.90
N TRP A 24 -20.10 -29.47 28.74
CA TRP A 24 -20.64 -29.82 27.44
C TRP A 24 -20.97 -28.58 26.57
N THR A 25 -21.53 -27.55 27.16
CA THR A 25 -21.82 -26.30 26.45
C THR A 25 -20.54 -25.61 26.01
N ILE A 26 -19.52 -25.59 26.89
CA ILE A 26 -18.21 -24.98 26.58
C ILE A 26 -17.52 -25.78 25.46
N ILE A 27 -17.50 -27.11 25.54
CA ILE A 27 -16.91 -27.98 24.52
C ILE A 27 -17.62 -27.79 23.16
N THR A 28 -18.95 -27.77 23.15
CA THR A 28 -19.71 -27.57 21.91
C THR A 28 -19.40 -26.21 21.28
N CYS A 29 -19.38 -25.13 22.07
CA CYS A 29 -19.05 -23.80 21.59
C CYS A 29 -17.62 -23.75 21.02
N PHE A 30 -16.67 -24.38 21.73
CA PHE A 30 -15.27 -24.45 21.28
C PHE A 30 -15.14 -25.25 19.97
N VAL A 31 -15.78 -26.40 19.85
CA VAL A 31 -15.75 -27.20 18.60
C VAL A 31 -16.35 -26.44 17.44
N VAL A 32 -17.49 -25.77 17.63
CA VAL A 32 -18.13 -24.97 16.58
C VAL A 32 -17.16 -23.82 16.12
N LEU A 33 -16.55 -23.11 17.07
CA LEU A 33 -15.63 -22.02 16.79
C LEU A 33 -14.41 -22.52 16.02
N VAL A 34 -13.78 -23.61 16.47
CA VAL A 34 -12.62 -24.22 15.79
C VAL A 34 -13.00 -24.68 14.38
N THR A 35 -14.17 -25.31 14.20
CA THR A 35 -14.63 -25.77 12.89
C THR A 35 -14.82 -24.57 11.94
N VAL A 36 -15.44 -23.48 12.40
CA VAL A 36 -15.64 -22.28 11.60
C VAL A 36 -14.30 -21.66 11.20
N VAL A 37 -13.38 -21.53 12.15
CA VAL A 37 -12.03 -20.96 11.88
C VAL A 37 -11.25 -21.84 10.91
N THR A 38 -11.31 -23.17 11.08
CA THR A 38 -10.63 -24.11 10.19
C THR A 38 -11.15 -24.02 8.76
N ILE A 39 -12.49 -24.04 8.57
CA ILE A 39 -13.09 -23.88 7.24
C ILE A 39 -12.71 -22.52 6.63
N ALA A 40 -12.68 -21.46 7.45
CA ALA A 40 -12.28 -20.13 7.02
C ALA A 40 -10.81 -20.11 6.54
N SER A 41 -9.92 -20.71 7.32
CA SER A 41 -8.48 -20.77 7.02
C SER A 41 -8.19 -21.52 5.72
N PHE A 42 -8.86 -22.66 5.48
CA PHE A 42 -8.70 -23.41 4.23
C PHE A 42 -9.26 -22.70 2.99
N LYS A 43 -10.16 -21.74 3.16
CA LYS A 43 -10.69 -20.93 2.05
C LYS A 43 -9.91 -19.68 1.75
N MET A 44 -8.91 -19.33 2.54
CA MET A 44 -8.07 -18.16 2.29
C MET A 44 -7.18 -18.42 1.08
N GLU A 45 -7.25 -17.54 0.08
CA GLU A 45 -6.37 -17.58 -1.08
C GLU A 45 -4.97 -17.11 -0.64
N PRO A 46 -3.88 -17.82 -1.01
CA PRO A 46 -2.52 -17.40 -0.67
C PRO A 46 -2.19 -16.07 -1.37
N VAL A 47 -1.42 -15.22 -0.69
CA VAL A 47 -0.88 -13.99 -1.24
C VAL A 47 0.63 -14.13 -1.35
N TYR A 48 1.17 -13.82 -2.51
CA TYR A 48 2.60 -13.89 -2.82
C TYR A 48 3.17 -12.48 -2.92
N LYS A 49 4.28 -12.22 -2.25
CA LYS A 49 5.03 -10.97 -2.32
C LYS A 49 6.26 -11.19 -3.18
N ALA A 50 6.36 -10.50 -4.31
CA ALA A 50 7.56 -10.47 -5.14
C ALA A 50 8.30 -9.16 -4.91
N THR A 51 9.62 -9.22 -4.79
CA THR A 51 10.48 -8.06 -4.53
C THR A 51 11.53 -7.94 -5.62
N CYS A 52 11.66 -6.76 -6.20
CA CYS A 52 12.81 -6.39 -7.02
C CYS A 52 13.58 -5.25 -6.35
N GLN A 53 14.86 -5.14 -6.63
CA GLN A 53 15.75 -4.16 -6.02
C GLN A 53 16.32 -3.23 -7.11
N ILE A 54 16.28 -1.92 -6.87
CA ILE A 54 16.88 -0.92 -7.75
C ILE A 54 17.91 -0.09 -7.00
N LEU A 55 18.90 0.41 -7.74
CA LEU A 55 19.87 1.40 -7.26
C LEU A 55 19.45 2.79 -7.75
N ILE A 56 19.24 3.72 -6.82
CA ILE A 56 18.96 5.11 -7.15
C ILE A 56 20.27 5.91 -7.06
N GLU A 57 20.80 6.32 -8.21
CA GLU A 57 22.03 7.10 -8.26
C GLU A 57 21.72 8.58 -8.51
N ARG A 58 22.32 9.45 -7.69
CA ARG A 58 22.25 10.89 -7.89
C ARG A 58 23.32 11.31 -8.89
N ASP A 59 22.90 11.94 -9.98
CA ASP A 59 23.85 12.64 -10.84
C ASP A 59 24.35 13.87 -10.10
N ASN A 60 25.60 13.86 -9.67
CA ASN A 60 26.32 15.06 -9.31
C ASN A 60 26.82 15.69 -10.62
N PRO A 61 26.25 16.79 -11.09
CA PRO A 61 26.94 17.60 -12.07
C PRO A 61 28.12 18.21 -11.33
N ASN A 62 29.29 17.54 -11.38
CA ASN A 62 30.56 18.07 -10.91
C ASN A 62 30.96 19.26 -11.77
N VAL A 63 30.28 20.39 -11.57
CA VAL A 63 30.81 21.70 -11.97
C VAL A 63 31.44 22.28 -10.71
N VAL A 64 32.75 22.19 -10.69
CA VAL A 64 33.66 22.63 -9.65
C VAL A 64 33.19 23.94 -9.00
N LYS A 65 32.69 23.85 -7.76
CA LYS A 65 32.71 24.96 -6.79
C LYS A 65 33.25 24.38 -5.47
N ILE A 66 34.49 24.81 -5.16
CA ILE A 66 35.31 24.36 -4.03
C ILE A 66 34.77 24.83 -2.68
N GLU A 67 33.64 25.51 -2.63
CA GLU A 67 33.22 26.27 -1.45
C GLU A 67 31.98 25.73 -0.70
N GLU A 68 31.42 24.56 -1.08
CA GLU A 68 30.14 24.09 -0.53
C GLU A 68 30.21 22.68 0.11
N VAL A 69 31.27 22.39 0.88
CA VAL A 69 31.44 21.04 1.49
C VAL A 69 30.51 20.78 2.68
N MET A 70 29.83 21.78 3.25
CA MET A 70 28.97 21.61 4.43
C MET A 70 27.45 21.54 4.15
N ALA A 71 26.99 21.82 2.93
CA ALA A 71 25.56 21.77 2.59
C ALA A 71 25.12 20.41 1.94
N VAL A 72 26.04 19.48 1.77
CA VAL A 72 25.84 18.28 0.95
C VAL A 72 24.94 17.24 1.60
N ASP A 73 24.87 17.16 2.93
CA ASP A 73 24.14 16.07 3.63
C ASP A 73 22.63 16.27 3.65
N ALA A 74 22.14 17.49 3.89
CA ALA A 74 20.70 17.77 3.91
C ALA A 74 20.06 17.60 2.52
N SER A 75 20.73 18.13 1.47
CA SER A 75 20.22 18.05 0.08
C SER A 75 20.24 16.64 -0.51
N SER A 76 21.02 15.72 0.05
CA SER A 76 21.03 14.31 -0.37
C SER A 76 19.81 13.54 0.15
N THR A 77 19.40 13.79 1.38
CA THR A 77 18.23 13.15 2.00
C THR A 77 16.95 13.55 1.26
N ASP A 78 16.79 14.84 0.93
CA ASP A 78 15.61 15.35 0.22
C ASP A 78 15.49 14.78 -1.20
N TYR A 79 16.63 14.57 -1.88
CA TYR A 79 16.63 13.94 -3.20
C TYR A 79 16.08 12.51 -3.14
N TYR A 80 16.59 11.67 -2.22
CA TYR A 80 16.13 10.29 -2.11
C TYR A 80 14.68 10.21 -1.67
N GLN A 81 14.25 11.06 -0.74
CA GLN A 81 12.86 11.15 -0.33
C GLN A 81 11.94 11.46 -1.54
N THR A 82 12.33 12.41 -2.36
CA THR A 82 11.60 12.74 -3.59
C THR A 82 11.51 11.54 -4.54
N GLN A 83 12.61 10.77 -4.71
CA GLN A 83 12.58 9.57 -5.56
C GLN A 83 11.64 8.49 -5.02
N TYR A 84 11.54 8.36 -3.69
CA TYR A 84 10.59 7.41 -3.07
C TYR A 84 9.14 7.83 -3.28
N GLU A 85 8.84 9.13 -3.21
CA GLU A 85 7.50 9.65 -3.50
C GLU A 85 7.13 9.46 -4.99
N ILE A 86 8.09 9.62 -5.88
CA ILE A 86 7.89 9.34 -7.30
C ILE A 86 7.57 7.85 -7.53
N LEU A 87 8.29 6.94 -6.86
CA LEU A 87 8.01 5.51 -6.93
C LEU A 87 6.61 5.16 -6.41
N LYS A 88 6.06 5.89 -5.44
CA LYS A 88 4.70 5.73 -4.90
C LYS A 88 3.65 6.54 -5.65
N SER A 89 4.03 7.27 -6.70
CA SER A 89 3.13 8.18 -7.38
C SER A 89 2.02 7.45 -8.16
N GLN A 90 0.87 8.09 -8.22
CA GLN A 90 -0.26 7.59 -9.02
C GLN A 90 0.07 7.55 -10.51
N GLU A 91 0.88 8.52 -10.99
CA GLU A 91 1.30 8.58 -12.38
C GLU A 91 2.11 7.34 -12.79
N LEU A 92 3.06 6.92 -11.94
CA LEU A 92 3.86 5.73 -12.21
C LEU A 92 2.98 4.46 -12.16
N ALA A 93 2.09 4.36 -11.19
CA ALA A 93 1.13 3.27 -11.07
C ALA A 93 0.24 3.17 -12.32
N GLU A 94 -0.29 4.28 -12.82
CA GLU A 94 -1.12 4.34 -14.02
C GLU A 94 -0.36 3.84 -15.26
N ARG A 95 0.89 4.25 -15.42
CA ARG A 95 1.75 3.79 -16.53
C ARG A 95 1.98 2.26 -16.48
N VAL A 96 2.18 1.69 -15.28
CA VAL A 96 2.31 0.24 -15.09
C VAL A 96 1.01 -0.48 -15.41
N ILE A 97 -0.11 0.01 -14.88
CA ILE A 97 -1.44 -0.54 -15.13
C ILE A 97 -1.75 -0.60 -16.62
N LYS A 98 -1.46 0.48 -17.35
CA LYS A 98 -1.62 0.56 -18.81
C LYS A 98 -0.67 -0.38 -19.55
N ARG A 99 0.61 -0.45 -19.17
CA ARG A 99 1.61 -1.32 -19.83
C ARG A 99 1.28 -2.79 -19.69
N LEU A 100 0.77 -3.22 -18.54
CA LEU A 100 0.41 -4.60 -18.26
C LEU A 100 -1.05 -4.94 -18.58
N ASN A 101 -1.85 -3.96 -19.01
CA ASN A 101 -3.30 -4.08 -19.24
C ASN A 101 -4.02 -4.70 -18.05
N LEU A 102 -3.76 -4.18 -16.84
CA LEU A 102 -4.32 -4.72 -15.60
C LEU A 102 -5.84 -4.50 -15.47
N TYR A 103 -6.42 -3.65 -16.31
CA TYR A 103 -7.89 -3.42 -16.38
C TYR A 103 -8.67 -4.70 -16.67
N ASP A 104 -8.11 -5.59 -17.54
CA ASP A 104 -8.74 -6.85 -17.92
C ASP A 104 -8.31 -8.03 -17.06
N ASN A 105 -7.41 -7.79 -16.07
CA ASN A 105 -6.90 -8.85 -15.23
C ASN A 105 -7.95 -9.26 -14.19
N LYS A 106 -8.25 -10.58 -14.17
CA LYS A 106 -9.23 -11.16 -13.25
C LYS A 106 -8.92 -10.89 -11.77
N GLU A 107 -7.67 -10.63 -11.43
CA GLU A 107 -7.26 -10.37 -10.06
C GLU A 107 -7.64 -8.96 -9.58
N PHE A 108 -7.57 -7.97 -10.48
CA PHE A 108 -7.97 -6.59 -10.17
C PHE A 108 -9.46 -6.34 -10.41
N ASN A 109 -10.10 -7.11 -11.27
CA ASN A 109 -11.53 -7.02 -11.55
C ASN A 109 -12.37 -7.90 -10.60
N ARG A 110 -11.74 -8.57 -9.63
CA ARG A 110 -12.46 -9.29 -8.57
C ARG A 110 -13.09 -8.26 -7.64
N LYS A 111 -14.41 -8.10 -7.77
CA LYS A 111 -15.19 -7.49 -6.67
C LYS A 111 -14.84 -8.23 -5.40
N PRO A 112 -14.44 -7.55 -4.30
CA PRO A 112 -14.06 -8.22 -3.07
C PRO A 112 -15.20 -9.17 -2.70
N LYS A 113 -14.94 -10.48 -2.75
CA LYS A 113 -15.86 -11.47 -2.19
C LYS A 113 -15.84 -11.23 -0.68
N ILE A 114 -16.75 -10.39 -0.20
CA ILE A 114 -16.97 -10.14 1.22
C ILE A 114 -17.69 -11.37 1.80
N TRP A 115 -17.02 -12.54 1.77
CA TRP A 115 -17.55 -13.70 2.43
C TRP A 115 -17.52 -13.52 3.96
N LEU A 116 -16.54 -12.80 4.51
CA LEU A 116 -16.54 -12.32 5.90
C LEU A 116 -17.75 -11.41 6.16
N GLY A 117 -18.13 -10.56 5.21
CA GLY A 117 -19.35 -9.74 5.29
C GLY A 117 -20.62 -10.59 5.32
N THR A 118 -20.67 -11.72 4.61
CA THR A 118 -21.80 -12.66 4.67
C THR A 118 -21.82 -13.44 5.99
N ILE A 119 -20.68 -13.82 6.55
CA ILE A 119 -20.61 -14.44 7.89
C ILE A 119 -20.98 -13.43 8.97
N ILE A 120 -20.43 -12.22 8.93
CA ILE A 120 -20.79 -11.15 9.88
C ILE A 120 -22.27 -10.78 9.72
N ALA A 121 -22.82 -10.75 8.50
CA ALA A 121 -24.24 -10.55 8.27
C ALA A 121 -25.09 -11.73 8.76
N ALA A 122 -24.63 -12.97 8.61
CA ALA A 122 -25.30 -14.14 9.15
C ALA A 122 -25.29 -14.15 10.68
N ILE A 123 -24.15 -13.87 11.31
CA ILE A 123 -24.02 -13.73 12.77
C ILE A 123 -24.86 -12.53 13.25
N ARG A 124 -24.84 -11.41 12.54
CA ARG A 124 -25.68 -10.25 12.84
C ARG A 124 -27.16 -10.54 12.69
N ASN A 125 -27.57 -11.31 11.69
CA ASN A 125 -28.96 -11.72 11.51
C ASN A 125 -29.42 -12.73 12.58
N PHE A 126 -28.52 -13.58 13.05
CA PHE A 126 -28.81 -14.53 14.14
C PHE A 126 -28.92 -13.80 15.49
N ILE A 127 -28.06 -12.80 15.75
CA ILE A 127 -28.10 -11.95 16.95
C ILE A 127 -29.09 -10.78 16.77
N GLY A 128 -29.28 -10.29 15.56
CA GLY A 128 -30.09 -9.10 15.22
C GLY A 128 -31.61 -9.30 15.33
N ASN A 129 -32.10 -10.55 15.41
CA ASN A 129 -33.50 -10.79 15.81
C ASN A 129 -33.74 -10.42 17.27
N ALA A 130 -32.67 -10.30 18.09
CA ALA A 130 -32.76 -9.87 19.49
C ALA A 130 -32.59 -8.32 19.67
N ILE A 131 -32.04 -7.60 18.67
CA ILE A 131 -31.66 -6.18 18.81
C ILE A 131 -32.42 -5.25 17.83
N LYS A 132 -33.39 -5.77 17.05
CA LYS A 132 -34.06 -5.02 15.99
C LYS A 132 -34.88 -3.81 16.44
N ASN A 133 -34.94 -3.51 17.74
CA ASN A 133 -35.75 -2.41 18.26
C ASN A 133 -34.98 -1.14 18.67
N ILE A 134 -33.67 -1.04 18.50
CA ILE A 134 -32.91 0.09 19.13
C ILE A 134 -32.13 0.98 18.17
N ILE A 135 -31.77 0.59 16.95
CA ILE A 135 -30.95 1.47 16.09
C ILE A 135 -31.49 1.51 14.65
N GLY A 136 -32.34 2.48 14.39
CA GLY A 136 -32.62 2.96 13.05
C GLY A 136 -31.43 3.73 12.49
N SER A 137 -30.61 3.13 11.65
CA SER A 137 -29.59 3.81 10.88
C SER A 137 -29.92 3.73 9.42
N LYS A 138 -30.51 4.82 8.89
CA LYS A 138 -30.55 5.14 7.48
C LYS A 138 -29.11 5.29 6.98
N LYS A 139 -28.58 4.30 6.27
CA LYS A 139 -27.40 4.48 5.42
C LYS A 139 -27.90 5.09 4.12
N GLU A 140 -27.67 6.39 3.94
CA GLU A 140 -27.65 7.01 2.62
C GLU A 140 -26.51 6.35 1.82
N GLN A 141 -26.88 5.52 0.87
CA GLN A 141 -25.98 5.12 -0.21
C GLN A 141 -25.79 6.36 -1.09
N LYS A 142 -24.75 7.13 -0.81
CA LYS A 142 -24.16 8.01 -1.83
C LYS A 142 -23.55 7.09 -2.88
N GLU A 143 -24.23 6.98 -4.00
CA GLU A 143 -23.71 6.42 -5.24
C GLU A 143 -22.59 7.34 -5.74
N TYR A 144 -21.36 7.10 -5.22
CA TYR A 144 -20.18 7.64 -5.85
C TYR A 144 -19.98 6.80 -7.11
N GLN A 145 -20.18 7.41 -8.26
CA GLN A 145 -19.50 6.96 -9.48
C GLN A 145 -18.00 7.15 -9.23
N ILE A 146 -17.42 6.18 -8.57
CA ILE A 146 -15.98 6.07 -8.40
C ILE A 146 -15.50 5.68 -9.79
N ASP A 147 -14.79 6.60 -10.43
CA ASP A 147 -14.08 6.36 -11.66
C ASP A 147 -13.30 5.05 -11.51
N GLU A 148 -13.66 4.00 -12.25
CA GLU A 148 -13.11 2.63 -12.11
C GLU A 148 -11.59 2.64 -12.18
N THR A 149 -11.03 3.57 -12.94
CA THR A 149 -9.59 3.83 -13.04
C THR A 149 -8.97 4.26 -11.70
N ASN A 150 -9.60 5.19 -11.00
CA ASN A 150 -9.11 5.68 -9.69
C ASN A 150 -9.17 4.59 -8.61
N GLN A 151 -10.16 3.72 -8.68
CA GLN A 151 -10.26 2.59 -7.76
C GLN A 151 -9.13 1.58 -8.02
N LEU A 152 -8.86 1.26 -9.28
CA LEU A 152 -7.78 0.35 -9.67
C LEU A 152 -6.41 0.88 -9.26
N ILE A 153 -6.16 2.19 -9.42
CA ILE A 153 -4.91 2.82 -8.98
C ILE A 153 -4.76 2.71 -7.46
N LYS A 154 -5.82 2.95 -6.69
CA LYS A 154 -5.79 2.80 -5.23
C LYS A 154 -5.51 1.35 -4.81
N ASP A 155 -6.16 0.38 -5.44
CA ASP A 155 -5.96 -1.04 -5.15
C ASP A 155 -4.54 -1.48 -5.52
N TYR A 156 -3.98 -0.95 -6.61
CA TYR A 156 -2.60 -1.17 -7.01
C TYR A 156 -1.62 -0.61 -5.97
N LEU A 157 -1.79 0.66 -5.57
CA LEU A 157 -0.92 1.31 -4.58
C LEU A 157 -1.01 0.68 -3.18
N ALA A 158 -2.17 0.13 -2.82
CA ALA A 158 -2.34 -0.59 -1.55
C ALA A 158 -1.55 -1.90 -1.50
N ARG A 159 -1.23 -2.50 -2.66
CA ARG A 159 -0.43 -3.74 -2.80
C ARG A 159 1.04 -3.47 -3.10
N LEU A 160 1.40 -2.22 -3.35
CA LEU A 160 2.76 -1.79 -3.64
C LEU A 160 3.45 -1.35 -2.35
N ASP A 161 4.62 -1.91 -2.08
CA ASP A 161 5.44 -1.57 -0.94
C ASP A 161 6.83 -1.14 -1.40
N ILE A 162 7.25 0.07 -0.99
CA ILE A 162 8.54 0.67 -1.36
C ILE A 162 9.34 0.89 -0.09
N GLU A 163 10.38 0.09 0.08
CA GLU A 163 11.25 0.11 1.26
C GLU A 163 12.69 0.51 0.92
N PRO A 164 13.14 1.69 1.35
CA PRO A 164 14.54 2.06 1.22
C PRO A 164 15.42 1.26 2.18
N ILE A 165 16.56 0.75 1.70
CA ILE A 165 17.53 0.06 2.54
C ILE A 165 18.39 1.10 3.26
N ARG A 166 18.36 1.12 4.58
CA ARG A 166 19.10 2.08 5.42
C ARG A 166 20.58 2.09 5.08
N LYS A 167 21.17 3.27 5.02
CA LYS A 167 22.59 3.52 4.72
C LYS A 167 23.05 2.97 3.35
N SER A 168 22.11 2.79 2.43
CA SER A 168 22.40 2.42 1.05
C SER A 168 21.61 3.26 0.07
N ARG A 169 21.92 3.14 -1.21
CA ARG A 169 21.17 3.77 -2.32
C ARG A 169 20.19 2.77 -2.95
N LEU A 170 19.98 1.64 -2.29
CA LEU A 170 19.13 0.57 -2.77
C LEU A 170 17.71 0.74 -2.24
N VAL A 171 16.74 0.43 -3.09
CA VAL A 171 15.31 0.45 -2.77
C VAL A 171 14.71 -0.87 -3.19
N ASN A 172 13.98 -1.50 -2.28
CA ASN A 172 13.17 -2.66 -2.54
C ASN A 172 11.78 -2.21 -3.03
N ILE A 173 11.36 -2.73 -4.16
CA ILE A 173 10.03 -2.57 -4.72
C ILE A 173 9.36 -3.91 -4.59
N SER A 174 8.35 -4.01 -3.75
CA SER A 174 7.60 -5.23 -3.51
C SER A 174 6.17 -5.08 -3.98
N PHE A 175 5.62 -6.13 -4.55
CA PHE A 175 4.22 -6.15 -4.96
C PHE A 175 3.54 -7.43 -4.51
N GLU A 176 2.32 -7.30 -3.99
CA GLU A 176 1.52 -8.42 -3.49
C GLU A 176 0.40 -8.80 -4.46
N ALA A 177 0.34 -10.08 -4.81
CA ALA A 177 -0.67 -10.63 -5.70
C ALA A 177 -1.00 -12.09 -5.33
N HIS A 178 -2.15 -12.58 -5.78
CA HIS A 178 -2.51 -14.00 -5.61
C HIS A 178 -1.78 -14.89 -6.61
N ASP A 179 -1.40 -14.35 -7.77
CA ASP A 179 -0.57 -15.03 -8.75
C ASP A 179 0.91 -14.61 -8.57
N PRO A 180 1.82 -15.54 -8.23
CA PRO A 180 3.24 -15.24 -8.06
C PRO A 180 3.92 -14.71 -9.32
N GLN A 181 3.48 -15.15 -10.51
CA GLN A 181 4.02 -14.65 -11.77
C GLN A 181 3.59 -13.20 -12.02
N LEU A 182 2.34 -12.87 -11.70
CA LEU A 182 1.84 -11.50 -11.79
C LEU A 182 2.56 -10.58 -10.80
N ALA A 183 2.75 -11.03 -9.55
CA ALA A 183 3.49 -10.26 -8.54
C ALA A 183 4.91 -9.89 -9.04
N ALA A 184 5.66 -10.87 -9.54
CA ALA A 184 7.00 -10.65 -10.08
C ALA A 184 6.99 -9.75 -11.32
N LYS A 185 6.05 -9.97 -12.24
CA LYS A 185 5.91 -9.16 -13.45
C LYS A 185 5.59 -7.71 -13.14
N VAL A 186 4.69 -7.46 -12.19
CA VAL A 186 4.32 -6.10 -11.78
C VAL A 186 5.50 -5.39 -11.10
N ALA A 187 6.16 -6.04 -10.13
CA ALA A 187 7.31 -5.45 -9.44
C ALA A 187 8.44 -5.07 -10.42
N ASN A 188 8.80 -5.96 -11.34
CA ASN A 188 9.82 -5.70 -12.36
C ASN A 188 9.40 -4.60 -13.33
N THR A 189 8.14 -4.61 -13.81
CA THR A 189 7.65 -3.58 -14.73
C THR A 189 7.58 -2.21 -14.05
N HIS A 190 7.23 -2.16 -12.77
CA HIS A 190 7.24 -0.92 -12.00
C HIS A 190 8.65 -0.32 -11.91
N ALA A 191 9.65 -1.14 -11.60
CA ALA A 191 11.06 -0.73 -11.61
C ALA A 191 11.50 -0.24 -13.00
N GLN A 192 11.15 -0.97 -14.04
CA GLN A 192 11.53 -0.62 -15.41
C GLN A 192 10.92 0.71 -15.86
N ILE A 193 9.63 0.95 -15.61
CA ILE A 193 8.96 2.21 -15.97
C ILE A 193 9.55 3.38 -15.19
N TYR A 194 9.89 3.20 -13.92
CA TYR A 194 10.59 4.22 -13.15
C TYR A 194 11.93 4.59 -13.78
N ILE A 195 12.73 3.60 -14.20
CA ILE A 195 14.02 3.83 -14.86
C ILE A 195 13.82 4.57 -16.19
N GLU A 196 12.85 4.14 -17.00
CA GLU A 196 12.50 4.79 -18.28
C GLU A 196 12.09 6.25 -18.04
N GLN A 197 11.22 6.52 -17.06
CA GLN A 197 10.75 7.85 -16.73
C GLN A 197 11.88 8.77 -16.20
N ASN A 198 12.80 8.21 -15.42
CA ASN A 198 13.96 8.95 -14.93
C ASN A 198 14.89 9.32 -16.08
N LEU A 199 15.15 8.39 -16.98
CA LEU A 199 15.96 8.60 -18.18
C LEU A 199 15.33 9.65 -19.10
N GLU A 200 14.01 9.59 -19.34
CA GLU A 200 13.27 10.55 -20.15
C GLU A 200 13.40 11.97 -19.60
N ARG A 201 13.28 12.13 -18.26
CA ARG A 201 13.48 13.43 -17.60
C ARG A 201 14.90 13.96 -17.79
N LYS A 202 15.92 13.12 -17.68
CA LYS A 202 17.33 13.49 -17.89
C LYS A 202 17.57 13.93 -19.34
N PHE A 203 17.03 13.21 -20.31
CA PHE A 203 17.15 13.59 -21.72
C PHE A 203 16.46 14.92 -22.04
N SER A 204 15.26 15.13 -21.50
CA SER A 204 14.52 16.39 -21.70
C SER A 204 15.29 17.58 -21.14
N ALA A 205 15.83 17.47 -19.92
CA ALA A 205 16.64 18.50 -19.31
C ALA A 205 17.93 18.81 -20.12
N SER A 206 18.61 17.78 -20.62
CA SER A 206 19.79 17.94 -21.49
C SER A 206 19.45 18.65 -22.80
N LYS A 207 18.33 18.27 -23.42
CA LYS A 207 17.87 18.88 -24.68
C LYS A 207 17.52 20.37 -24.49
N GLU A 208 16.87 20.72 -23.40
CA GLU A 208 16.58 22.11 -23.04
C GLU A 208 17.86 22.92 -22.83
N ALA A 209 18.84 22.36 -22.11
CA ALA A 209 20.14 23.02 -21.90
C ALA A 209 20.88 23.28 -23.23
N VAL A 210 20.89 22.29 -24.13
CA VAL A 210 21.49 22.45 -25.47
C VAL A 210 20.76 23.51 -26.28
N ASN A 211 19.45 23.55 -26.28
CA ASN A 211 18.65 24.54 -26.98
C ASN A 211 18.91 25.97 -26.43
N TRP A 212 18.95 26.10 -25.10
CA TRP A 212 19.28 27.37 -24.45
C TRP A 212 20.69 27.86 -24.83
N LEU A 213 21.69 26.97 -24.78
CA LEU A 213 23.07 27.28 -25.13
C LEU A 213 23.19 27.74 -26.60
N ASN A 214 22.52 27.01 -27.51
CA ASN A 214 22.50 27.39 -28.94
C ASN A 214 21.87 28.77 -29.17
N LYS A 215 20.78 29.07 -28.44
CA LYS A 215 20.16 30.41 -28.50
C LYS A 215 21.13 31.47 -27.99
N ARG A 216 21.83 31.21 -26.89
CA ARG A 216 22.80 32.14 -26.31
C ARG A 216 23.99 32.39 -27.23
N ILE A 217 24.51 31.35 -27.89
CA ILE A 217 25.58 31.48 -28.89
C ILE A 217 25.13 32.37 -30.07
N LYS A 218 23.90 32.19 -30.57
CA LYS A 218 23.36 33.05 -31.64
C LYS A 218 23.23 34.49 -31.21
N GLU A 219 22.76 34.77 -30.00
CA GLU A 219 22.65 36.11 -29.44
C GLU A 219 24.04 36.81 -29.35
N VAL A 220 25.03 36.08 -28.82
CA VAL A 220 26.41 36.63 -28.69
C VAL A 220 27.03 36.87 -30.04
N LYS A 221 26.91 35.92 -30.99
CA LYS A 221 27.39 36.14 -32.38
C LYS A 221 26.72 37.35 -33.02
N GLY A 222 25.41 37.54 -32.86
CA GLY A 222 24.70 38.69 -33.39
C GLY A 222 25.14 40.04 -32.78
N LYS A 223 25.61 40.05 -31.54
CA LYS A 223 26.18 41.24 -30.90
C LYS A 223 27.58 41.57 -31.43
N ILE A 224 28.41 40.54 -31.64
CA ILE A 224 29.78 40.73 -32.20
C ILE A 224 29.73 41.21 -33.64
N THR A 225 28.78 40.79 -34.45
CA THR A 225 28.65 41.19 -35.87
C THR A 225 28.11 42.62 -36.02
N LYS A 226 27.61 43.26 -34.96
CA LYS A 226 27.10 44.64 -34.97
C LYS A 226 28.10 45.68 -34.46
N ILE A 227 29.29 45.26 -34.06
CA ILE A 227 30.45 46.06 -33.73
C ILE A 227 31.38 46.12 -34.93
#